data_f0dfbf42923b1d4669277215924f3899
#
_entry.id   f0dfbf42923b1d4669277215924f3899
#
_cell.length_a   1.000
_cell.length_b   1.000
_cell.length_c   1.000
_cell.angle_alpha   90.00
_cell.angle_beta   90.00
_cell.angle_gamma   90.00
#
_symmetry.space_group_name_H-M   'P 1'
#
loop_
_entity.id
_entity.type
_entity.pdbx_description
1 polymer ?
#
loop_
_entity_poly.entity_id
_entity_poly.type
_entity_poly.pdbx_seq_one_letter_code
_entity_poly.pdbx_strand_id
1 'polypeptide(L)'
;MNPEQKTLSPNQILFFGALVVTLSMGIRHGFGLWLQPITQAQEWSRETFSFAIAIQNLVWGFAGVFAGMLADRFGAFKVLIGGGILYALGLWGMAHSSSTLTFTLSTGVLIGLAQAGSTYAVVYGVIGRNISAEKRSMAMGIAAAAGSFGQFLMLPIEGLLISHLGWQDALSFLSMLALLIVPLAFALKEPGFSGGSIQRDQSIMQAFTEA
;
A
#
# COMPACT_ATOMS: atom_id res chain seq x y z
N MET A 1 -16.49 36.10 7.78
CA MET A 1 -16.98 34.91 7.08
C MET A 1 -15.75 34.09 6.71
N ASN A 2 -15.50 33.00 7.44
CA ASN A 2 -14.41 32.07 7.09
C ASN A 2 -14.72 31.45 5.72
N PRO A 3 -13.75 31.41 4.77
CA PRO A 3 -13.94 30.65 3.53
C PRO A 3 -14.16 29.19 3.96
N GLU A 4 -15.25 28.60 3.48
CA GLU A 4 -15.62 27.20 3.72
C GLU A 4 -14.40 26.32 3.49
N GLN A 5 -13.87 25.77 4.57
CA GLN A 5 -12.88 24.70 4.45
C GLN A 5 -13.59 23.55 3.75
N LYS A 6 -13.29 23.36 2.46
CA LYS A 6 -13.79 22.22 1.67
C LYS A 6 -13.33 20.93 2.37
N THR A 7 -14.18 20.36 3.18
CA THR A 7 -13.98 19.01 3.73
C THR A 7 -14.18 18.00 2.59
N LEU A 8 -13.38 16.94 2.61
CA LEU A 8 -13.57 15.83 1.66
C LEU A 8 -14.96 15.21 1.88
N SER A 9 -15.71 15.01 0.80
CA SER A 9 -16.98 14.30 0.92
C SER A 9 -16.74 12.82 1.27
N PRO A 10 -17.62 12.18 2.06
CA PRO A 10 -17.52 10.75 2.35
C PRO A 10 -17.40 9.88 1.10
N ASN A 11 -18.16 10.19 0.05
CA ASN A 11 -18.10 9.46 -1.22
C ASN A 11 -16.75 9.62 -1.92
N GLN A 12 -16.14 10.80 -1.86
CA GLN A 12 -14.81 11.04 -2.40
C GLN A 12 -13.76 10.21 -1.68
N ILE A 13 -13.79 10.18 -0.34
CA ILE A 13 -12.88 9.38 0.48
C ILE A 13 -13.03 7.88 0.17
N LEU A 14 -14.27 7.40 0.09
CA LEU A 14 -14.54 6.01 -0.23
C LEU A 14 -14.04 5.64 -1.62
N PHE A 15 -14.34 6.45 -2.64
CA PHE A 15 -13.97 6.17 -4.01
C PHE A 15 -12.43 6.14 -4.20
N PHE A 16 -11.76 7.21 -3.80
CA PHE A 16 -10.30 7.29 -3.97
C PHE A 16 -9.54 6.38 -3.02
N GLY A 17 -10.01 6.21 -1.79
CA GLY A 17 -9.45 5.24 -0.84
C GLY A 17 -9.60 3.81 -1.34
N ALA A 18 -10.76 3.46 -1.88
CA ALA A 18 -10.99 2.16 -2.50
C ALA A 18 -10.07 1.92 -3.69
N LEU A 19 -9.87 2.91 -4.58
CA LEU A 19 -8.96 2.80 -5.72
C LEU A 19 -7.50 2.58 -5.28
N VAL A 20 -7.03 3.31 -4.26
CA VAL A 20 -5.68 3.10 -3.70
C VAL A 20 -5.51 1.68 -3.20
N VAL A 21 -6.47 1.17 -2.42
CA VAL A 21 -6.42 -0.19 -1.87
C VAL A 21 -6.54 -1.24 -2.98
N THR A 22 -7.45 -1.04 -3.95
CA THR A 22 -7.60 -1.91 -5.13
C THR A 22 -6.28 -2.08 -5.87
N LEU A 23 -5.60 -0.97 -6.14
CA LEU A 23 -4.34 -0.97 -6.88
C LEU A 23 -3.21 -1.60 -6.07
N SER A 24 -3.04 -1.16 -4.82
CA SER A 24 -1.96 -1.64 -3.96
C SER A 24 -2.09 -3.12 -3.60
N MET A 25 -3.29 -3.57 -3.20
CA MET A 25 -3.53 -4.96 -2.85
C MET A 25 -3.61 -5.86 -4.09
N GLY A 26 -4.10 -5.31 -5.21
CA GLY A 26 -4.15 -6.03 -6.48
C GLY A 26 -2.77 -6.44 -6.94
N ILE A 27 -1.86 -5.49 -7.13
CA ILE A 27 -0.47 -5.75 -7.55
C ILE A 27 0.23 -6.75 -6.61
N ARG A 28 0.02 -6.63 -5.30
CA ARG A 28 0.67 -7.51 -4.34
C ARG A 28 0.25 -8.98 -4.49
N HIS A 29 -1.03 -9.23 -4.74
CA HIS A 29 -1.56 -10.61 -4.74
C HIS A 29 -1.12 -11.43 -5.96
N GLY A 30 -0.69 -10.77 -7.03
CA GLY A 30 -0.09 -11.41 -8.18
C GLY A 30 1.31 -11.97 -7.96
N PHE A 31 1.96 -11.70 -6.81
CA PHE A 31 3.37 -12.07 -6.60
C PHE A 31 3.66 -13.57 -6.72
N GLY A 32 2.68 -14.45 -6.51
CA GLY A 32 2.80 -15.87 -6.80
C GLY A 32 3.06 -16.20 -8.28
N LEU A 33 2.55 -15.37 -9.20
CA LEU A 33 2.75 -15.53 -10.63
C LEU A 33 4.19 -15.23 -11.07
N TRP A 34 4.91 -14.41 -10.32
CA TRP A 34 6.28 -13.96 -10.60
C TRP A 34 7.34 -14.97 -10.18
N LEU A 35 7.00 -15.90 -9.27
CA LEU A 35 7.94 -16.90 -8.74
C LEU A 35 8.67 -17.64 -9.85
N GLN A 36 7.91 -18.29 -10.74
CA GLN A 36 8.49 -19.15 -11.77
C GLN A 36 9.26 -18.36 -12.84
N PRO A 37 8.70 -17.29 -13.44
CA PRO A 37 9.43 -16.50 -14.43
C PRO A 37 10.75 -15.93 -13.92
N ILE A 38 10.77 -15.38 -12.71
CA ILE A 38 11.97 -14.77 -12.14
C ILE A 38 13.02 -15.83 -11.76
N THR A 39 12.62 -16.88 -11.06
CA THR A 39 13.56 -17.91 -10.61
C THR A 39 14.19 -18.66 -11.77
N GLN A 40 13.43 -18.91 -12.85
CA GLN A 40 13.97 -19.53 -14.05
C GLN A 40 14.93 -18.61 -14.83
N ALA A 41 14.55 -17.33 -14.98
CA ALA A 41 15.37 -16.39 -15.75
C ALA A 41 16.69 -16.02 -15.05
N GLN A 42 16.67 -15.99 -13.73
CA GLN A 42 17.83 -15.60 -12.91
C GLN A 42 18.62 -16.80 -12.38
N GLU A 43 18.18 -18.02 -12.66
CA GLU A 43 18.76 -19.26 -12.11
C GLU A 43 18.78 -19.27 -10.56
N TRP A 44 17.79 -18.64 -9.94
CA TRP A 44 17.68 -18.57 -8.47
C TRP A 44 16.77 -19.68 -7.95
N SER A 45 17.01 -20.08 -6.69
CA SER A 45 16.16 -21.02 -6.02
C SER A 45 14.80 -20.40 -5.62
N ARG A 46 13.79 -21.25 -5.42
CA ARG A 46 12.48 -20.82 -4.92
C ARG A 46 12.58 -20.25 -3.51
N GLU A 47 13.56 -20.71 -2.72
CA GLU A 47 13.81 -20.19 -1.38
C GLU A 47 14.22 -18.72 -1.41
N THR A 48 15.02 -18.29 -2.38
CA THR A 48 15.41 -16.89 -2.57
C THR A 48 14.18 -15.99 -2.74
N PHE A 49 13.26 -16.40 -3.61
CA PHE A 49 12.02 -15.66 -3.84
C PHE A 49 11.14 -15.65 -2.58
N SER A 50 10.93 -16.81 -1.98
CA SER A 50 10.10 -16.97 -0.78
C SER A 50 10.66 -16.20 0.41
N PHE A 51 11.98 -16.15 0.55
CA PHE A 51 12.65 -15.36 1.57
C PHE A 51 12.40 -13.86 1.40
N ALA A 52 12.50 -13.34 0.17
CA ALA A 52 12.17 -11.94 -0.11
C ALA A 52 10.71 -11.61 0.24
N ILE A 53 9.76 -12.52 -0.07
CA ILE A 53 8.34 -12.34 0.31
C ILE A 53 8.14 -12.44 1.82
N ALA A 54 8.88 -13.29 2.52
CA ALA A 54 8.83 -13.36 3.99
C ALA A 54 9.31 -12.05 4.63
N ILE A 55 10.44 -11.51 4.17
CA ILE A 55 10.93 -10.18 4.58
C ILE A 55 9.89 -9.09 4.28
N GLN A 56 9.26 -9.13 3.09
CA GLN A 56 8.22 -8.17 2.72
C GLN A 56 7.07 -8.17 3.74
N ASN A 57 6.57 -9.34 4.12
CA ASN A 57 5.47 -9.46 5.08
C ASN A 57 5.89 -8.96 6.48
N LEU A 58 7.11 -9.28 6.93
CA LEU A 58 7.65 -8.77 8.19
C LEU A 58 7.76 -7.24 8.18
N VAL A 59 8.38 -6.69 7.14
CA VAL A 59 8.54 -5.23 7.00
C VAL A 59 7.16 -4.56 6.93
N TRP A 60 6.23 -5.08 6.14
CA TRP A 60 4.87 -4.56 6.05
C TRP A 60 4.16 -4.54 7.41
N GLY A 61 4.22 -5.65 8.15
CA GLY A 61 3.60 -5.76 9.47
C GLY A 61 4.18 -4.75 10.47
N PHE A 62 5.50 -4.69 10.59
CA PHE A 62 6.16 -3.73 11.49
C PHE A 62 5.97 -2.28 11.06
N ALA A 63 6.22 -1.98 9.80
CA ALA A 63 6.13 -0.62 9.27
C ALA A 63 4.70 -0.10 9.23
N GLY A 64 3.68 -0.98 9.18
CA GLY A 64 2.27 -0.61 9.19
C GLY A 64 1.86 0.20 10.41
N VAL A 65 2.38 -0.15 11.60
CA VAL A 65 2.16 0.60 12.85
C VAL A 65 2.73 2.02 12.73
N PHE A 66 3.97 2.13 12.23
CA PHE A 66 4.63 3.43 12.04
C PHE A 66 3.96 4.26 10.95
N ALA A 67 3.54 3.63 9.85
CA ALA A 67 2.83 4.30 8.77
C ALA A 67 1.50 4.92 9.26
N GLY A 68 0.75 4.21 10.10
CA GLY A 68 -0.43 4.74 10.78
C GLY A 68 -0.10 5.97 11.62
N MET A 69 0.92 5.88 12.49
CA MET A 69 1.36 7.00 13.32
C MET A 69 1.85 8.20 12.49
N LEU A 70 2.57 7.96 11.40
CA LEU A 70 3.00 9.03 10.49
C LEU A 70 1.79 9.68 9.79
N ALA A 71 0.81 8.87 9.38
CA ALA A 71 -0.42 9.38 8.78
C ALA A 71 -1.24 10.24 9.75
N ASP A 72 -1.27 9.86 11.02
CA ASP A 72 -1.93 10.64 12.08
C ASP A 72 -1.18 11.93 12.42
N ARG A 73 0.15 11.94 12.30
CA ARG A 73 0.97 13.10 12.62
C ARG A 73 1.16 14.07 11.45
N PHE A 74 1.40 13.55 10.25
CA PHE A 74 1.77 14.35 9.08
C PHE A 74 0.70 14.41 7.99
N GLY A 75 -0.41 13.69 8.19
CA GLY A 75 -1.49 13.51 7.22
C GLY A 75 -1.31 12.30 6.32
N ALA A 76 -2.40 11.61 6.04
CA ALA A 76 -2.42 10.40 5.20
C ALA A 76 -1.87 10.66 3.79
N PHE A 77 -2.13 11.84 3.23
CA PHE A 77 -1.67 12.25 1.91
C PHE A 77 -0.16 12.04 1.69
N LYS A 78 0.69 12.50 2.64
CA LYS A 78 2.14 12.38 2.52
C LYS A 78 2.62 10.94 2.60
N VAL A 79 1.98 10.15 3.45
CA VAL A 79 2.31 8.74 3.63
C VAL A 79 1.92 7.93 2.41
N LEU A 80 0.75 8.21 1.81
CA LEU A 80 0.30 7.60 0.56
C LEU A 80 1.23 7.91 -0.62
N ILE A 81 1.68 9.16 -0.75
CA ILE A 81 2.66 9.55 -1.79
C ILE A 81 3.96 8.78 -1.59
N GLY A 82 4.51 8.79 -0.37
CA GLY A 82 5.72 8.04 -0.05
C GLY A 82 5.58 6.54 -0.34
N GLY A 83 4.44 5.96 0.06
CA GLY A 83 4.10 4.56 -0.22
C GLY A 83 4.03 4.26 -1.71
N GLY A 84 3.34 5.11 -2.50
CA GLY A 84 3.24 4.94 -3.95
C GLY A 84 4.59 5.03 -4.68
N ILE A 85 5.43 5.99 -4.29
CA ILE A 85 6.79 6.14 -4.85
C ILE A 85 7.66 4.93 -4.48
N LEU A 86 7.65 4.52 -3.21
CA LEU A 86 8.40 3.34 -2.76
C LEU A 86 7.91 2.07 -3.47
N TYR A 87 6.60 1.97 -3.76
CA TYR A 87 6.06 0.83 -4.48
C TYR A 87 6.60 0.75 -5.91
N ALA A 88 6.57 1.88 -6.62
CA ALA A 88 7.11 1.97 -7.96
C ALA A 88 8.60 1.64 -7.98
N LEU A 89 9.40 2.24 -7.09
CA LEU A 89 10.82 1.95 -6.97
C LEU A 89 11.11 0.50 -6.60
N GLY A 90 10.31 -0.09 -5.72
CA GLY A 90 10.42 -1.49 -5.32
C GLY A 90 10.15 -2.45 -6.49
N LEU A 91 9.07 -2.22 -7.25
CA LEU A 91 8.74 -3.03 -8.43
C LEU A 91 9.78 -2.86 -9.54
N TRP A 92 10.22 -1.64 -9.79
CA TRP A 92 11.29 -1.37 -10.75
C TRP A 92 12.61 -2.03 -10.34
N GLY A 93 12.97 -1.93 -9.06
CA GLY A 93 14.13 -2.61 -8.50
C GLY A 93 14.02 -4.12 -8.58
N MET A 94 12.82 -4.70 -8.34
CA MET A 94 12.55 -6.12 -8.52
C MET A 94 12.79 -6.57 -9.97
N ALA A 95 12.34 -5.78 -10.96
CA ALA A 95 12.54 -6.06 -12.39
C ALA A 95 14.01 -6.04 -12.81
N HIS A 96 14.83 -5.17 -12.18
CA HIS A 96 16.22 -4.93 -12.58
C HIS A 96 17.24 -5.54 -11.59
N SER A 97 16.80 -6.39 -10.68
CA SER A 97 17.69 -7.06 -9.74
C SER A 97 18.61 -8.05 -10.42
N SER A 98 19.92 -7.88 -10.23
CA SER A 98 20.97 -8.79 -10.74
C SER A 98 21.57 -9.69 -9.66
N SER A 99 21.16 -9.54 -8.41
CA SER A 99 21.61 -10.36 -7.30
C SER A 99 20.46 -10.66 -6.31
N THR A 100 20.60 -11.72 -5.55
CA THR A 100 19.62 -12.10 -4.51
C THR A 100 19.49 -11.03 -3.44
N LEU A 101 20.56 -10.28 -3.14
CA LEU A 101 20.52 -9.17 -2.20
C LEU A 101 19.71 -7.99 -2.74
N THR A 102 19.97 -7.54 -3.97
CA THR A 102 19.21 -6.43 -4.58
C THR A 102 17.75 -6.80 -4.75
N PHE A 103 17.46 -8.05 -5.09
CA PHE A 103 16.10 -8.58 -5.16
C PHE A 103 15.41 -8.56 -3.79
N THR A 104 16.07 -9.02 -2.74
CA THR A 104 15.52 -9.02 -1.38
C THR A 104 15.30 -7.60 -0.86
N LEU A 105 16.20 -6.66 -1.14
CA LEU A 105 16.04 -5.27 -0.74
C LEU A 105 14.88 -4.59 -1.47
N SER A 106 14.76 -4.79 -2.78
CA SER A 106 13.67 -4.20 -3.56
C SER A 106 12.33 -4.85 -3.25
N THR A 107 12.24 -6.17 -3.33
CA THR A 107 11.00 -6.94 -3.15
C THR A 107 10.61 -7.03 -1.67
N GLY A 108 11.57 -7.27 -0.80
CA GLY A 108 11.32 -7.44 0.63
C GLY A 108 11.16 -6.11 1.37
N VAL A 109 12.18 -5.25 1.31
CA VAL A 109 12.19 -4.04 2.14
C VAL A 109 11.41 -2.91 1.49
N LEU A 110 11.72 -2.51 0.25
CA LEU A 110 11.07 -1.36 -0.37
C LEU A 110 9.57 -1.60 -0.58
N ILE A 111 9.18 -2.75 -1.14
CA ILE A 111 7.75 -3.05 -1.33
C ILE A 111 7.04 -3.27 0.02
N GLY A 112 7.69 -3.85 1.02
CA GLY A 112 7.14 -3.98 2.36
C GLY A 112 6.81 -2.62 3.00
N LEU A 113 7.74 -1.66 2.92
CA LEU A 113 7.52 -0.27 3.36
C LEU A 113 6.44 0.43 2.54
N ALA A 114 6.45 0.22 1.23
CA ALA A 114 5.46 0.76 0.32
C ALA A 114 4.03 0.33 0.71
N GLN A 115 3.85 -0.94 0.98
CA GLN A 115 2.56 -1.50 1.40
C GLN A 115 2.11 -0.94 2.74
N ALA A 116 3.01 -0.76 3.69
CA ALA A 116 2.69 -0.11 4.95
C ALA A 116 2.09 1.29 4.73
N GLY A 117 2.64 2.05 3.77
CA GLY A 117 2.21 3.41 3.45
C GLY A 117 1.04 3.53 2.46
N SER A 118 0.63 2.47 1.76
CA SER A 118 -0.35 2.55 0.68
C SER A 118 -1.51 1.56 0.79
N THR A 119 -1.69 0.92 1.95
CA THR A 119 -2.77 -0.07 2.16
C THR A 119 -3.76 0.37 3.25
N TYR A 120 -4.43 -0.60 3.86
CA TYR A 120 -5.53 -0.41 4.78
C TYR A 120 -5.22 0.51 5.96
N ALA A 121 -4.02 0.43 6.56
CA ALA A 121 -3.67 1.19 7.77
C ALA A 121 -3.89 2.70 7.56
N VAL A 122 -3.42 3.22 6.44
CA VAL A 122 -3.53 4.65 6.11
C VAL A 122 -4.94 5.03 5.66
N VAL A 123 -5.55 4.21 4.78
CA VAL A 123 -6.91 4.48 4.24
C VAL A 123 -7.96 4.40 5.34
N TYR A 124 -7.86 3.42 6.25
CA TYR A 124 -8.77 3.31 7.39
C TYR A 124 -8.62 4.49 8.37
N GLY A 125 -7.41 5.03 8.51
CA GLY A 125 -7.18 6.27 9.26
C GLY A 125 -7.96 7.46 8.68
N VAL A 126 -7.93 7.64 7.34
CA VAL A 126 -8.72 8.68 6.66
C VAL A 126 -10.22 8.46 6.86
N ILE A 127 -10.69 7.22 6.67
CA ILE A 127 -12.11 6.86 6.89
C ILE A 127 -12.50 7.15 8.34
N GLY A 128 -11.66 6.74 9.31
CA GLY A 128 -11.93 6.92 10.73
C GLY A 128 -12.08 8.38 11.15
N ARG A 129 -11.31 9.28 10.54
CA ARG A 129 -11.34 10.71 10.84
C ARG A 129 -12.46 11.48 10.14
N ASN A 130 -12.87 11.05 8.96
CA ASN A 130 -13.75 11.84 8.09
C ASN A 130 -15.17 11.25 7.94
N ILE A 131 -15.42 10.03 8.37
CA ILE A 131 -16.73 9.37 8.26
C ILE A 131 -17.33 9.19 9.66
N SER A 132 -18.64 9.51 9.78
CA SER A 132 -19.37 9.39 11.03
C SER A 132 -19.32 7.97 11.61
N ALA A 133 -19.35 7.84 12.93
CA ALA A 133 -19.22 6.56 13.64
C ALA A 133 -20.21 5.50 13.14
N GLU A 134 -21.45 5.92 12.82
CA GLU A 134 -22.53 5.05 12.35
C GLU A 134 -22.23 4.40 10.98
N LYS A 135 -21.53 5.13 10.09
CA LYS A 135 -21.22 4.68 8.73
C LYS A 135 -19.77 4.14 8.58
N ARG A 136 -18.95 4.30 9.61
CA ARG A 136 -17.51 3.97 9.57
C ARG A 136 -17.25 2.48 9.29
N SER A 137 -17.97 1.60 9.97
CA SER A 137 -17.82 0.15 9.78
C SER A 137 -18.15 -0.26 8.34
N MET A 138 -19.24 0.28 7.78
CA MET A 138 -19.63 0.04 6.39
C MET A 138 -18.57 0.58 5.41
N ALA A 139 -18.04 1.77 5.68
CA ALA A 139 -17.00 2.39 4.86
C ALA A 139 -15.70 1.57 4.83
N MET A 140 -15.28 1.06 5.99
CA MET A 140 -14.12 0.15 6.09
C MET A 140 -14.38 -1.17 5.36
N GLY A 141 -15.60 -1.71 5.45
CA GLY A 141 -16.02 -2.90 4.70
C GLY A 141 -15.97 -2.70 3.18
N ILE A 142 -16.40 -1.54 2.68
CA ILE A 142 -16.30 -1.18 1.25
C ILE A 142 -14.82 -1.13 0.82
N ALA A 143 -13.96 -0.49 1.61
CA ALA A 143 -12.53 -0.43 1.29
C ALA A 143 -11.87 -1.82 1.33
N ALA A 144 -12.28 -2.70 2.25
CA ALA A 144 -11.81 -4.09 2.29
C ALA A 144 -12.27 -4.88 1.06
N ALA A 145 -13.54 -4.73 0.67
CA ALA A 145 -14.08 -5.36 -0.53
C ALA A 145 -13.38 -4.88 -1.81
N ALA A 146 -13.03 -3.59 -1.88
CA ALA A 146 -12.28 -3.02 -2.98
C ALA A 146 -10.88 -3.64 -3.10
N GLY A 147 -10.19 -3.92 -1.99
CA GLY A 147 -8.93 -4.64 -1.99
C GLY A 147 -9.07 -6.06 -2.53
N SER A 148 -10.09 -6.80 -2.12
CA SER A 148 -10.38 -8.14 -2.65
C SER A 148 -10.73 -8.11 -4.14
N PHE A 149 -11.48 -7.09 -4.57
CA PHE A 149 -11.76 -6.86 -5.99
C PHE A 149 -10.49 -6.59 -6.78
N GLY A 150 -9.56 -5.79 -6.22
CA GLY A 150 -8.25 -5.52 -6.82
C GLY A 150 -7.44 -6.80 -7.03
N GLN A 151 -7.43 -7.69 -6.05
CA GLN A 151 -6.78 -9.00 -6.15
C GLN A 151 -7.37 -9.85 -7.29
N PHE A 152 -8.70 -9.91 -7.37
CA PHE A 152 -9.39 -10.63 -8.44
C PHE A 152 -9.07 -10.04 -9.82
N LEU A 153 -9.07 -8.72 -9.95
CA LEU A 153 -8.85 -8.01 -11.20
C LEU A 153 -7.39 -8.11 -11.68
N MET A 154 -6.44 -7.96 -10.79
CA MET A 154 -5.02 -7.87 -11.16
C MET A 154 -4.40 -9.21 -11.52
N LEU A 155 -4.85 -10.33 -10.95
CA LEU A 155 -4.31 -11.66 -11.27
C LEU A 155 -4.33 -11.98 -12.77
N PRO A 156 -5.47 -11.89 -13.50
CA PRO A 156 -5.47 -12.11 -14.92
C PRO A 156 -4.68 -11.06 -15.71
N ILE A 157 -4.70 -9.79 -15.26
CA ILE A 157 -3.92 -8.72 -15.90
C ILE A 157 -2.43 -9.00 -15.81
N GLU A 158 -1.93 -9.36 -14.63
CA GLU A 158 -0.51 -9.69 -14.44
C GLU A 158 -0.11 -10.94 -15.24
N GLY A 159 -0.96 -11.97 -15.28
CA GLY A 159 -0.73 -13.14 -16.10
C GLY A 159 -0.62 -12.80 -17.59
N LEU A 160 -1.49 -11.94 -18.12
CA LEU A 160 -1.42 -11.45 -19.49
C LEU A 160 -0.17 -10.59 -19.73
N LEU A 161 0.19 -9.71 -18.81
CA LEU A 161 1.40 -8.89 -18.92
C LEU A 161 2.65 -9.79 -18.99
N ILE A 162 2.75 -10.78 -18.11
CA ILE A 162 3.88 -11.72 -18.10
C ILE A 162 3.97 -12.48 -19.42
N SER A 163 2.83 -12.97 -19.95
CA SER A 163 2.80 -13.78 -21.16
C SER A 163 3.14 -13.01 -22.44
N HIS A 164 2.80 -11.71 -22.48
CA HIS A 164 3.00 -10.89 -23.69
C HIS A 164 4.27 -10.03 -23.64
N LEU A 165 4.67 -9.55 -22.47
CA LEU A 165 5.81 -8.63 -22.32
C LEU A 165 7.04 -9.32 -21.72
N GLY A 166 6.86 -10.49 -21.11
CA GLY A 166 7.87 -11.07 -20.24
C GLY A 166 7.87 -10.44 -18.85
N TRP A 167 8.56 -11.05 -17.90
CA TRP A 167 8.48 -10.67 -16.48
C TRP A 167 9.10 -9.29 -16.18
N GLN A 168 10.19 -8.91 -16.82
CA GLN A 168 10.89 -7.63 -16.56
C GLN A 168 10.06 -6.43 -16.99
N ASP A 169 9.57 -6.46 -18.23
CA ASP A 169 8.77 -5.34 -18.78
C ASP A 169 7.40 -5.27 -18.11
N ALA A 170 6.82 -6.41 -17.78
CA ALA A 170 5.57 -6.48 -17.03
C ALA A 170 5.70 -5.86 -15.63
N LEU A 171 6.78 -6.13 -14.87
CA LEU A 171 7.07 -5.47 -13.59
C LEU A 171 7.35 -3.98 -13.75
N SER A 172 8.07 -3.60 -14.81
CA SER A 172 8.32 -2.19 -15.13
C SER A 172 7.01 -1.46 -15.43
N PHE A 173 6.09 -2.09 -16.16
CA PHE A 173 4.74 -1.55 -16.37
C PHE A 173 3.96 -1.42 -15.06
N LEU A 174 4.00 -2.43 -14.19
CA LEU A 174 3.36 -2.36 -12.88
C LEU A 174 3.97 -1.28 -11.98
N SER A 175 5.27 -1.00 -12.12
CA SER A 175 5.90 0.10 -11.40
C SER A 175 5.32 1.46 -11.80
N MET A 176 5.06 1.66 -13.10
CA MET A 176 4.36 2.87 -13.58
C MET A 176 2.91 2.91 -13.10
N LEU A 177 2.23 1.77 -13.09
CA LEU A 177 0.86 1.67 -12.59
C LEU A 177 0.79 2.00 -11.09
N ALA A 178 1.76 1.57 -10.29
CA ALA A 178 1.83 1.90 -8.87
C ALA A 178 1.98 3.40 -8.61
N LEU A 179 2.61 4.17 -9.53
CA LEU A 179 2.68 5.62 -9.42
C LEU A 179 1.30 6.31 -9.47
N LEU A 180 0.26 5.65 -9.97
CA LEU A 180 -1.11 6.18 -9.91
C LEU A 180 -1.61 6.36 -8.47
N ILE A 181 -1.01 5.70 -7.49
CA ILE A 181 -1.29 5.96 -6.07
C ILE A 181 -1.01 7.44 -5.72
N VAL A 182 -0.01 8.06 -6.35
CA VAL A 182 0.36 9.46 -6.09
C VAL A 182 -0.77 10.44 -6.46
N PRO A 183 -1.29 10.48 -7.69
CA PRO A 183 -2.43 11.35 -8.01
C PRO A 183 -3.70 10.99 -7.22
N LEU A 184 -3.95 9.71 -6.92
CA LEU A 184 -5.07 9.30 -6.08
C LEU A 184 -4.93 9.83 -4.64
N ALA A 185 -3.70 9.89 -4.12
CA ALA A 185 -3.42 10.46 -2.80
C ALA A 185 -3.77 11.95 -2.72
N PHE A 186 -3.60 12.73 -3.81
CA PHE A 186 -4.01 14.14 -3.83
C PHE A 186 -5.50 14.34 -3.59
N ALA A 187 -6.33 13.41 -4.07
CA ALA A 187 -7.76 13.42 -3.81
C ALA A 187 -8.13 13.09 -2.36
N LEU A 188 -7.20 12.53 -1.60
CA LEU A 188 -7.34 12.20 -0.16
C LEU A 188 -6.63 13.22 0.75
N LYS A 189 -6.17 14.34 0.20
CA LYS A 189 -5.56 15.42 0.97
C LYS A 189 -6.61 16.08 1.87
N GLU A 190 -6.47 15.90 3.17
CA GLU A 190 -7.37 16.48 4.19
C GLU A 190 -7.07 17.99 4.34
N PRO A 191 -8.06 18.89 4.04
CA PRO A 191 -7.87 20.32 4.20
C PRO A 191 -7.72 20.69 5.66
N GLY A 192 -6.72 21.51 6.01
CA GLY A 192 -6.53 22.00 7.39
C GLY A 192 -6.07 20.93 8.38
N PHE A 193 -5.52 19.83 7.91
CA PHE A 193 -4.92 18.82 8.78
C PHE A 193 -3.78 19.46 9.58
N SER A 194 -4.09 19.95 10.76
CA SER A 194 -3.11 20.25 11.80
C SER A 194 -2.93 18.95 12.57
N GLY A 195 -1.75 18.32 12.43
CA GLY A 195 -1.44 17.06 13.09
C GLY A 195 -1.95 17.07 14.53
N GLY A 196 -3.01 16.30 14.79
CA GLY A 196 -3.58 16.22 16.10
C GLY A 196 -2.54 15.65 17.04
N SER A 197 -2.17 16.39 18.08
CA SER A 197 -1.70 15.75 19.28
C SER A 197 -2.87 14.90 19.78
N ILE A 198 -2.95 13.65 19.36
CA ILE A 198 -3.71 12.66 20.10
C ILE A 198 -3.02 12.67 21.46
N GLN A 199 -3.62 13.33 22.45
CA GLN A 199 -3.32 13.02 23.83
C GLN A 199 -3.63 11.52 23.94
N ARG A 200 -2.58 10.72 23.86
CA ARG A 200 -2.67 9.31 24.23
C ARG A 200 -2.81 9.33 25.76
N ASP A 201 -4.03 9.22 26.25
CA ASP A 201 -4.29 8.98 27.67
C ASP A 201 -3.78 7.60 28.12
N GLN A 202 -3.37 6.75 27.19
CA GLN A 202 -2.77 5.44 27.46
C GLN A 202 -1.36 5.33 26.88
N SER A 203 -0.41 4.95 27.72
CA SER A 203 0.93 4.58 27.27
C SER A 203 0.87 3.24 26.53
N ILE A 204 1.82 3.00 25.60
CA ILE A 204 1.95 1.71 24.90
C ILE A 204 2.01 0.55 25.90
N MET A 205 2.66 0.76 27.06
CA MET A 205 2.79 -0.22 28.12
C MET A 205 1.44 -0.54 28.78
N GLN A 206 0.55 0.44 28.92
CA GLN A 206 -0.81 0.20 29.46
C GLN A 206 -1.68 -0.58 28.50
N ALA A 207 -1.56 -0.35 27.19
CA ALA A 207 -2.31 -1.10 26.18
C ALA A 207 -1.92 -2.59 26.15
N PHE A 208 -0.67 -2.93 26.50
CA PHE A 208 -0.22 -4.34 26.59
C PHE A 208 -0.60 -5.01 27.92
N THR A 209 -0.92 -4.24 28.98
CA THR A 209 -1.30 -4.81 30.28
C THR A 209 -2.80 -5.01 30.42
N GLU A 210 -3.61 -4.37 29.57
CA GLU A 210 -5.08 -4.44 29.57
C GLU A 210 -5.65 -5.37 28.49
N ALA A 211 -4.80 -5.97 27.64
CA ALA A 211 -5.17 -6.94 26.61
C ALA A 211 -5.02 -8.37 27.11
#